data_027ce546fdb49086b973a7670e5e06d8
#
_entry.id   027ce546fdb49086b973a7670e5e06d8
#
_cell.length_a   1.000
_cell.length_b   1.000
_cell.length_c   1.000
_cell.angle_alpha   90.00
_cell.angle_beta   90.00
_cell.angle_gamma   90.00
#
_symmetry.space_group_name_H-M   'P 1'
#
loop_
_entity.id
_entity.type
_entity.pdbx_description
1 polymer ?
#
loop_
_entity_poly.entity_id
_entity_poly.type
_entity_poly.pdbx_seq_one_letter_code
_entity_poly.pdbx_strand_id
1 'polypeptide(L)'
;MAAPSDTFKMLSAFNDVSPQARALGIEATQFDSDVAILKIPYRLELVGDPDTSVIAGGVVTTLLDHACGQAVMAALATPTVIATLDLRIDYMRPAEPGLDIVCRAHCYKLTRSVAFVRATAYDHNPDDPVATAQAAFMLDASPAPIAAPQVR
;
A
#
# COMPACT_ATOMS: atom_id res chain seq x y z
N MET A 1 23.54 7.98 -9.30
CA MET A 1 22.16 7.64 -8.96
C MET A 1 21.29 7.94 -10.17
N ALA A 2 20.57 6.96 -10.72
CA ALA A 2 19.64 7.19 -11.83
C ALA A 2 18.45 8.03 -11.34
N ALA A 3 17.93 8.93 -12.20
CA ALA A 3 16.73 9.70 -11.87
C ALA A 3 15.52 8.75 -11.72
N PRO A 4 14.58 9.03 -10.79
CA PRO A 4 13.35 8.23 -10.66
C PRO A 4 12.59 8.18 -11.98
N SER A 5 12.01 7.02 -12.30
CA SER A 5 11.15 6.88 -13.48
C SER A 5 9.91 7.79 -13.38
N ASP A 6 9.31 8.16 -14.52
CA ASP A 6 8.10 8.98 -14.50
C ASP A 6 6.93 8.25 -13.81
N THR A 7 6.86 6.92 -13.92
CA THR A 7 5.92 6.08 -13.17
C THR A 7 6.14 6.21 -11.67
N PHE A 8 7.39 6.16 -11.21
CA PHE A 8 7.70 6.35 -9.79
C PHE A 8 7.23 7.71 -9.28
N LYS A 9 7.50 8.78 -10.02
CA LYS A 9 7.08 10.16 -9.66
C LYS A 9 5.56 10.27 -9.58
N MET A 10 4.84 9.70 -10.55
CA MET A 10 3.38 9.73 -10.59
C MET A 10 2.76 8.98 -9.40
N LEU A 11 3.22 7.77 -9.12
CA LEU A 11 2.68 6.95 -8.03
C LEU A 11 3.09 7.48 -6.65
N SER A 12 4.29 8.04 -6.51
CA SER A 12 4.70 8.72 -5.28
C SER A 12 3.86 9.97 -5.03
N ALA A 13 3.56 10.76 -6.07
CA ALA A 13 2.69 11.91 -5.95
C ALA A 13 1.27 11.53 -5.49
N PHE A 14 0.76 10.36 -5.88
CA PHE A 14 -0.52 9.86 -5.37
C PHE A 14 -0.49 9.60 -3.86
N ASN A 15 0.63 9.12 -3.34
CA ASN A 15 0.86 8.99 -1.89
C ASN A 15 0.75 10.36 -1.18
N ASP A 16 1.33 11.39 -1.79
CA ASP A 16 1.40 12.74 -1.22
C ASP A 16 0.04 13.44 -1.18
N VAL A 17 -0.89 13.10 -2.08
CA VAL A 17 -2.24 13.69 -2.08
C VAL A 17 -3.22 12.99 -1.14
N SER A 18 -2.94 11.77 -0.71
CA SER A 18 -3.77 11.05 0.26
C SER A 18 -3.54 11.58 1.68
N PRO A 19 -4.55 12.23 2.33
CA PRO A 19 -4.39 12.72 3.70
C PRO A 19 -4.03 11.61 4.69
N GLN A 20 -4.61 10.41 4.54
CA GLN A 20 -4.34 9.28 5.42
C GLN A 20 -2.92 8.74 5.22
N ALA A 21 -2.46 8.59 3.97
CA ALA A 21 -1.09 8.14 3.70
C ALA A 21 -0.05 9.10 4.31
N ARG A 22 -0.29 10.42 4.20
CA ARG A 22 0.56 11.44 4.84
C ARG A 22 0.52 11.35 6.36
N ALA A 23 -0.67 11.20 6.96
CA ALA A 23 -0.81 11.09 8.41
C ALA A 23 -0.06 9.87 8.97
N LEU A 24 -0.10 8.75 8.27
CA LEU A 24 0.63 7.54 8.63
C LEU A 24 2.12 7.59 8.25
N GLY A 25 2.54 8.55 7.41
CA GLY A 25 3.90 8.64 6.93
C GLY A 25 4.26 7.52 5.95
N ILE A 26 3.31 7.08 5.12
CA ILE A 26 3.58 6.05 4.11
C ILE A 26 4.55 6.61 3.06
N GLU A 27 5.64 5.92 2.84
CA GLU A 27 6.67 6.25 1.86
C GLU A 27 6.70 5.22 0.73
N ALA A 28 6.75 5.69 -0.51
CA ALA A 28 7.01 4.83 -1.66
C ALA A 28 8.52 4.60 -1.80
N THR A 29 8.95 3.34 -1.83
CA THR A 29 10.37 2.98 -1.93
C THR A 29 10.73 2.45 -3.31
N GLN A 30 9.81 1.70 -3.95
CA GLN A 30 10.06 1.13 -5.28
C GLN A 30 8.75 0.85 -6.01
N PHE A 31 8.77 1.05 -7.33
CA PHE A 31 7.76 0.56 -8.25
C PHE A 31 8.43 -0.14 -9.44
N ASP A 32 7.92 -1.32 -9.77
CA ASP A 32 8.18 -2.03 -11.02
C ASP A 32 6.87 -2.10 -11.82
N SER A 33 6.84 -2.84 -12.93
CA SER A 33 5.68 -2.89 -13.83
C SER A 33 4.38 -3.38 -13.18
N ASP A 34 4.46 -4.17 -12.11
CA ASP A 34 3.32 -4.80 -11.42
C ASP A 34 3.56 -4.97 -9.91
N VAL A 35 4.63 -4.34 -9.40
CA VAL A 35 5.04 -4.41 -8.00
C VAL A 35 5.14 -3.01 -7.42
N ALA A 36 4.64 -2.86 -6.19
CA ALA A 36 4.85 -1.70 -5.35
C ALA A 36 5.49 -2.11 -4.03
N ILE A 37 6.51 -1.36 -3.59
CA ILE A 37 7.10 -1.51 -2.26
C ILE A 37 6.93 -0.18 -1.52
N LEU A 38 6.18 -0.23 -0.44
CA LEU A 38 5.90 0.90 0.44
C LEU A 38 6.42 0.63 1.84
N LYS A 39 6.61 1.70 2.60
CA LYS A 39 7.11 1.62 3.98
C LYS A 39 6.33 2.59 4.88
N ILE A 40 6.12 2.20 6.12
CA ILE A 40 5.73 3.09 7.22
C ILE A 40 6.87 3.14 8.22
N PRO A 41 7.49 4.31 8.45
CA PRO A 41 8.48 4.47 9.52
C PRO A 41 7.85 4.26 10.90
N TYR A 42 8.59 3.62 11.80
CA TYR A 42 8.14 3.45 13.18
C TYR A 42 7.99 4.80 13.88
N ARG A 43 6.85 5.00 14.51
CA ARG A 43 6.56 6.18 15.34
C ARG A 43 5.68 5.77 16.52
N LEU A 44 5.88 6.40 17.67
CA LEU A 44 5.10 6.09 18.89
C LEU A 44 3.60 6.35 18.72
N GLU A 45 3.21 7.30 17.85
CA GLU A 45 1.80 7.59 17.54
C GLU A 45 1.10 6.46 16.78
N LEU A 46 1.86 5.52 16.22
CA LEU A 46 1.34 4.36 15.50
C LEU A 46 1.26 3.09 16.36
N VAL A 47 1.70 3.17 17.62
CA VAL A 47 1.66 2.07 18.58
C VAL A 47 0.22 1.78 18.97
N GLY A 48 -0.17 0.49 18.95
CA GLY A 48 -1.50 0.03 19.36
C GLY A 48 -1.56 -0.37 20.82
N ASP A 49 -0.45 -0.82 21.37
CA ASP A 49 -0.33 -1.26 22.75
C ASP A 49 0.90 -0.60 23.41
N PRO A 50 0.69 0.38 24.27
CA PRO A 50 1.78 1.11 24.93
C PRO A 50 2.71 0.23 25.78
N ASP A 51 2.21 -0.88 26.33
CA ASP A 51 3.00 -1.76 27.20
C ASP A 51 4.01 -2.58 26.40
N THR A 52 3.68 -2.92 25.15
CA THR A 52 4.54 -3.69 24.26
C THR A 52 5.24 -2.85 23.21
N SER A 53 4.80 -1.62 22.96
CA SER A 53 5.29 -0.73 21.89
C SER A 53 5.12 -1.29 20.48
N VAL A 54 4.23 -2.25 20.30
CA VAL A 54 3.91 -2.85 19.00
C VAL A 54 3.02 -1.92 18.16
N ILE A 55 3.33 -1.75 16.88
CA ILE A 55 2.52 -1.00 15.93
C ILE A 55 1.10 -1.60 15.84
N ALA A 56 0.09 -0.73 15.83
CA ALA A 56 -1.31 -1.14 15.72
C ALA A 56 -1.57 -1.94 14.44
N GLY A 57 -2.33 -3.05 14.54
CA GLY A 57 -2.69 -3.87 13.39
C GLY A 57 -3.43 -3.09 12.30
N GLY A 58 -4.25 -2.08 12.66
CA GLY A 58 -4.91 -1.20 11.69
C GLY A 58 -3.94 -0.39 10.82
N VAL A 59 -2.75 -0.05 11.33
CA VAL A 59 -1.68 0.60 10.55
C VAL A 59 -1.14 -0.36 9.49
N VAL A 60 -0.89 -1.61 9.86
CA VAL A 60 -0.45 -2.67 8.94
C VAL A 60 -1.52 -2.94 7.88
N THR A 61 -2.80 -3.00 8.28
CA THR A 61 -3.94 -3.15 7.35
C THR A 61 -3.95 -2.04 6.31
N THR A 62 -3.81 -0.78 6.74
CA THR A 62 -3.81 0.38 5.83
C THR A 62 -2.62 0.33 4.87
N LEU A 63 -1.44 -0.04 5.35
CA LEU A 63 -0.26 -0.20 4.49
C LEU A 63 -0.47 -1.28 3.42
N LEU A 64 -1.03 -2.44 3.81
CA LEU A 64 -1.32 -3.54 2.90
C LEU A 64 -2.33 -3.14 1.81
N ASP A 65 -3.45 -2.51 2.18
CA ASP A 65 -4.46 -2.04 1.22
C ASP A 65 -3.87 -1.01 0.26
N HIS A 66 -3.16 -0.03 0.80
CA HIS A 66 -2.56 1.05 0.01
C HIS A 66 -1.49 0.51 -0.96
N ALA A 67 -0.62 -0.38 -0.51
CA ALA A 67 0.41 -1.01 -1.34
C ALA A 67 -0.22 -1.87 -2.45
N CYS A 68 -1.29 -2.62 -2.14
CA CYS A 68 -2.03 -3.40 -3.14
C CYS A 68 -2.62 -2.50 -4.22
N GLY A 69 -3.26 -1.39 -3.84
CA GLY A 69 -3.78 -0.40 -4.79
C GLY A 69 -2.68 0.21 -5.68
N GLN A 70 -1.53 0.54 -5.08
CA GLN A 70 -0.38 1.07 -5.83
C GLN A 70 0.21 0.03 -6.81
N ALA A 71 0.25 -1.25 -6.45
CA ALA A 71 0.68 -2.31 -7.35
C ALA A 71 -0.26 -2.48 -8.55
N VAL A 72 -1.59 -2.34 -8.33
CA VAL A 72 -2.58 -2.32 -9.41
C VAL A 72 -2.34 -1.13 -10.33
N MET A 73 -2.15 0.07 -9.78
CA MET A 73 -1.90 1.27 -10.57
C MET A 73 -0.59 1.18 -11.37
N ALA A 74 0.45 0.56 -10.80
CA ALA A 74 1.71 0.31 -11.52
C ALA A 74 1.52 -0.65 -12.69
N ALA A 75 0.63 -1.66 -12.56
CA ALA A 75 0.34 -2.65 -13.59
C ALA A 75 -0.57 -2.14 -14.73
N LEU A 76 -1.26 -1.01 -14.53
CA LEU A 76 -2.16 -0.44 -15.52
C LEU A 76 -1.40 0.42 -16.55
N ALA A 77 -1.69 0.22 -17.82
CA ALA A 77 -1.09 1.01 -18.92
C ALA A 77 -1.60 2.47 -18.94
N THR A 78 -2.80 2.71 -18.38
CA THR A 78 -3.42 4.04 -18.30
C THR A 78 -4.01 4.24 -16.92
N PRO A 79 -3.95 5.47 -16.36
CA PRO A 79 -4.61 5.78 -15.10
C PRO A 79 -6.09 5.42 -15.13
N THR A 80 -6.53 4.64 -14.15
CA THR A 80 -7.89 4.12 -14.05
C THR A 80 -8.35 4.27 -12.61
N VAL A 81 -9.62 4.54 -12.40
CA VAL A 81 -10.21 4.51 -11.06
C VAL A 81 -10.27 3.06 -10.59
N ILE A 82 -9.76 2.81 -9.40
CA ILE A 82 -9.80 1.50 -8.77
C ILE A 82 -10.50 1.58 -7.42
N ALA A 83 -11.14 0.49 -7.00
CA ALA A 83 -11.72 0.37 -5.68
C ALA A 83 -11.49 -1.03 -5.11
N THR A 84 -11.13 -1.12 -3.84
CA THR A 84 -10.95 -2.40 -3.14
C THR A 84 -12.29 -3.13 -3.05
N LEU A 85 -12.36 -4.34 -3.61
CA LEU A 85 -13.51 -5.23 -3.52
C LEU A 85 -13.39 -6.18 -2.34
N ASP A 86 -12.18 -6.69 -2.13
CA ASP A 86 -11.86 -7.64 -1.07
C ASP A 86 -10.42 -7.46 -0.63
N LEU A 87 -10.18 -7.59 0.67
CA LEU A 87 -8.85 -7.58 1.28
C LEU A 87 -8.86 -8.57 2.45
N ARG A 88 -8.28 -9.73 2.22
CA ARG A 88 -8.02 -10.70 3.27
C ARG A 88 -6.61 -10.57 3.78
N ILE A 89 -6.46 -10.50 5.09
CA ILE A 89 -5.17 -10.40 5.78
C ILE A 89 -5.05 -11.56 6.77
N ASP A 90 -3.92 -12.25 6.72
CA ASP A 90 -3.50 -13.24 7.71
C ASP A 90 -2.32 -12.63 8.51
N TYR A 91 -2.57 -12.28 9.79
CA TYR A 91 -1.54 -11.82 10.71
C TYR A 91 -0.80 -13.02 11.29
N MET A 92 0.51 -13.02 11.20
CA MET A 92 1.35 -14.17 11.55
C MET A 92 2.11 -13.96 12.85
N ARG A 93 2.54 -12.72 13.12
CA ARG A 93 3.21 -12.32 14.35
C ARG A 93 3.09 -10.81 14.58
N PRO A 94 3.29 -10.32 15.81
CA PRO A 94 3.46 -8.88 16.05
C PRO A 94 4.71 -8.36 15.34
N ALA A 95 4.68 -7.10 14.92
CA ALA A 95 5.87 -6.40 14.44
C ALA A 95 6.85 -6.15 15.57
N GLU A 96 8.14 -6.15 15.27
CA GLU A 96 9.17 -5.83 16.26
C GLU A 96 9.14 -4.33 16.61
N PRO A 97 9.04 -3.97 17.92
CA PRO A 97 9.02 -2.58 18.34
C PRO A 97 10.26 -1.81 17.88
N GLY A 98 10.07 -0.61 17.39
CA GLY A 98 11.15 0.25 16.91
C GLY A 98 11.54 0.04 15.44
N LEU A 99 11.01 -0.98 14.76
CA LEU A 99 11.29 -1.24 13.36
C LEU A 99 10.19 -0.69 12.44
N ASP A 100 10.62 -0.19 11.28
CA ASP A 100 9.73 0.21 10.19
C ASP A 100 8.98 -1.01 9.64
N ILE A 101 7.78 -0.82 9.11
CA ILE A 101 7.05 -1.86 8.39
C ILE A 101 7.18 -1.61 6.90
N VAL A 102 7.66 -2.62 6.19
CA VAL A 102 7.74 -2.63 4.72
C VAL A 102 6.66 -3.54 4.17
N CYS A 103 6.00 -3.12 3.12
CA CYS A 103 5.04 -3.93 2.38
C CYS A 103 5.47 -4.05 0.92
N ARG A 104 5.58 -5.29 0.44
CA ARG A 104 5.75 -5.61 -0.97
C ARG A 104 4.44 -6.18 -1.50
N ALA A 105 3.83 -5.50 -2.46
CA ALA A 105 2.61 -5.92 -3.15
C ALA A 105 2.90 -6.23 -4.62
N HIS A 106 2.26 -7.27 -5.16
CA HIS A 106 2.40 -7.72 -6.53
C HIS A 106 1.04 -7.97 -7.16
N CYS A 107 0.70 -7.21 -8.21
CA CYS A 107 -0.48 -7.42 -9.02
C CYS A 107 -0.23 -8.57 -10.00
N TYR A 108 -0.55 -9.80 -9.58
CA TYR A 108 -0.21 -11.00 -10.36
C TYR A 108 -1.22 -11.33 -11.45
N LYS A 109 -2.38 -10.67 -11.48
CA LYS A 109 -3.41 -10.91 -12.51
C LYS A 109 -4.24 -9.66 -12.74
N LEU A 110 -4.29 -9.21 -13.99
CA LEU A 110 -5.24 -8.23 -14.49
C LEU A 110 -6.27 -8.91 -15.38
N THR A 111 -7.54 -8.54 -15.20
CA THR A 111 -8.63 -8.85 -16.14
C THR A 111 -9.22 -7.53 -16.65
N ARG A 112 -10.28 -7.61 -17.45
CA ARG A 112 -10.94 -6.40 -17.97
C ARG A 112 -11.54 -5.51 -16.86
N SER A 113 -11.98 -6.09 -15.75
CA SER A 113 -12.72 -5.39 -14.71
C SER A 113 -12.22 -5.63 -13.28
N VAL A 114 -11.29 -6.56 -13.09
CA VAL A 114 -10.76 -6.91 -11.76
C VAL A 114 -9.26 -7.14 -11.83
N ALA A 115 -8.54 -6.61 -10.85
CA ALA A 115 -7.13 -6.90 -10.57
C ALA A 115 -7.01 -7.76 -9.30
N PHE A 116 -6.07 -8.71 -9.30
CA PHE A 116 -5.76 -9.57 -8.16
C PHE A 116 -4.34 -9.34 -7.69
N VAL A 117 -4.17 -9.17 -6.38
CA VAL A 117 -2.91 -8.79 -5.75
C VAL A 117 -2.58 -9.71 -4.60
N ARG A 118 -1.28 -9.96 -4.40
CA ARG A 118 -0.72 -10.55 -3.17
C ARG A 118 0.23 -9.56 -2.54
N ALA A 119 0.24 -9.49 -1.22
CA ALA A 119 1.13 -8.62 -0.50
C ALA A 119 1.70 -9.30 0.74
N THR A 120 2.90 -8.85 1.13
CA THR A 120 3.60 -9.30 2.32
C THR A 120 4.10 -8.08 3.07
N ALA A 121 3.71 -7.96 4.36
CA ALA A 121 4.21 -6.93 5.27
C ALA A 121 5.23 -7.56 6.22
N TYR A 122 6.40 -6.93 6.38
CA TYR A 122 7.50 -7.39 7.22
C TYR A 122 8.26 -6.21 7.82
N ASP A 123 8.98 -6.45 8.90
CA ASP A 123 9.84 -5.45 9.56
C ASP A 123 11.31 -5.58 9.11
N HIS A 124 11.95 -6.73 9.21
CA HIS A 124 13.34 -6.94 8.84
C HIS A 124 13.56 -8.15 7.90
N ASN A 125 12.68 -9.14 7.94
CA ASN A 125 12.82 -10.37 7.16
C ASN A 125 11.56 -10.68 6.35
N PRO A 126 11.59 -10.60 5.02
CA PRO A 126 10.44 -10.93 4.18
C PRO A 126 10.02 -12.41 4.23
N ASP A 127 10.92 -13.31 4.64
CA ASP A 127 10.62 -14.75 4.80
C ASP A 127 9.94 -15.07 6.14
N ASP A 128 9.95 -14.12 7.09
CA ASP A 128 9.22 -14.18 8.36
C ASP A 128 8.28 -12.96 8.49
N PRO A 129 7.18 -12.94 7.75
CA PRO A 129 6.32 -11.76 7.66
C PRO A 129 5.51 -11.52 8.93
N VAL A 130 5.21 -10.24 9.18
CA VAL A 130 4.22 -9.79 10.15
C VAL A 130 2.81 -10.16 9.69
N ALA A 131 2.52 -9.95 8.41
CA ALA A 131 1.24 -10.28 7.81
C ALA A 131 1.38 -10.56 6.31
N THR A 132 0.48 -11.38 5.77
CA THR A 132 0.28 -11.54 4.33
C THR A 132 -1.12 -11.13 3.94
N ALA A 133 -1.32 -10.72 2.69
CA ALA A 133 -2.63 -10.34 2.18
C ALA A 133 -2.89 -10.86 0.77
N GLN A 134 -4.17 -11.08 0.50
CA GLN A 134 -4.72 -11.24 -0.84
C GLN A 134 -5.81 -10.21 -1.03
N ALA A 135 -5.81 -9.53 -2.19
CA ALA A 135 -6.76 -8.47 -2.48
C ALA A 135 -7.30 -8.58 -3.90
N ALA A 136 -8.52 -8.07 -4.09
CA ALA A 136 -9.13 -7.86 -5.38
C ALA A 136 -9.59 -6.41 -5.50
N PHE A 137 -9.35 -5.81 -6.66
CA PHE A 137 -9.74 -4.43 -6.97
C PHE A 137 -10.63 -4.39 -8.20
N MET A 138 -11.70 -3.63 -8.12
CA MET A 138 -12.49 -3.26 -9.29
C MET A 138 -11.70 -2.26 -10.12
N LEU A 139 -11.75 -2.45 -11.44
CA LEU A 139 -11.22 -1.51 -12.43
C LEU A 139 -12.39 -0.85 -13.13
N ASP A 140 -12.57 0.46 -12.95
CA ASP A 140 -13.59 1.21 -13.65
C ASP A 140 -12.99 1.85 -14.91
N ALA A 141 -13.46 1.40 -16.07
CA ALA A 141 -13.05 1.97 -17.35
C ALA A 141 -13.68 3.34 -17.66
N SER A 142 -14.60 3.81 -16.82
CA SER A 142 -15.20 5.14 -16.95
C SER A 142 -14.27 6.17 -16.32
N PRO A 143 -13.89 7.25 -17.02
CA PRO A 143 -13.17 8.34 -16.40
C PRO A 143 -14.09 9.01 -15.37
N ALA A 144 -13.84 8.77 -14.08
CA ALA A 144 -14.57 9.51 -13.05
C ALA A 144 -14.19 11.00 -13.16
N PRO A 145 -15.16 11.93 -13.13
CA PRO A 145 -14.83 13.33 -12.94
C PRO A 145 -14.16 13.46 -11.57
N ILE A 146 -12.90 13.90 -11.56
CA ILE A 146 -12.22 14.30 -10.33
C ILE A 146 -12.93 15.55 -9.83
N ALA A 147 -13.98 15.35 -9.02
CA ALA A 147 -14.56 16.45 -8.27
C ALA A 147 -13.52 16.91 -7.24
N ALA A 148 -13.12 18.17 -7.33
CA ALA A 148 -12.26 18.77 -6.32
C ALA A 148 -12.90 18.59 -4.93
N PRO A 149 -12.12 18.21 -3.89
CA PRO A 149 -12.66 18.03 -2.56
C PRO A 149 -13.24 19.35 -2.06
N GLN A 150 -14.55 19.36 -1.81
CA GLN A 150 -15.18 20.44 -1.05
C GLN A 150 -14.79 20.21 0.42
N VAL A 151 -13.75 20.92 0.86
CA VAL A 151 -13.42 21.03 2.28
C VAL A 151 -14.53 21.85 2.94
N ARG A 152 -15.35 21.22 3.79
CA ARG A 152 -16.21 21.90 4.77
C ARG A 152 -15.47 22.02 6.08
#